data_ea0b04eeb055f482d5319ebd353da044
#
_entry.id   ea0b04eeb055f482d5319ebd353da044
#
_cell.length_a   1.000
_cell.length_b   1.000
_cell.length_c   1.000
_cell.angle_alpha   90.00
_cell.angle_beta   90.00
_cell.angle_gamma   90.00
#
_symmetry.space_group_name_H-M   'P 1'
#
loop_
_entity.id
_entity.type
_entity.pdbx_description
1 polymer ?
#
loop_
_entity_poly.entity_id
_entity_poly.type
_entity_poly.pdbx_seq_one_letter_code
_entity_poly.pdbx_strand_id
1 'polypeptide(L)'
;EKSQRIVENLTSRIESRRKAVVPRETIELDPAFDSDERTTFFTRLISELPGYKLKSVTNLRISPSRRSDAETDDEEEFDDDEREAANREMLVIVRSMALTGENLMASEEYQALRKRGFYITSITWRADQTSIPYDAPHLHAEFADGEAGTGFKYSVKGIYRFQEGVYTKTARPADDSERESLYGLLEATARKVVKEIREVRAQASGSEGG
;
A
#
# COMPACT_ATOMS: atom_id res chain seq x y z
N GLU A 1 -8.62 17.16 9.26
CA GLU A 1 -8.52 18.58 9.70
C GLU A 1 -7.74 18.77 11.01
N LYS A 2 -8.07 18.06 12.13
CA LYS A 2 -7.34 18.24 13.41
C LYS A 2 -5.85 17.86 13.33
N SER A 3 -5.53 16.76 12.68
CA SER A 3 -4.14 16.30 12.54
C SER A 3 -3.30 17.23 11.67
N GLN A 4 -3.87 17.77 10.59
CA GLN A 4 -3.19 18.73 9.73
C GLN A 4 -2.88 20.04 10.47
N ARG A 5 -3.81 20.57 11.26
CA ARG A 5 -3.60 21.76 12.11
C ARG A 5 -2.49 21.57 13.14
N ILE A 6 -2.38 20.37 13.73
CA ILE A 6 -1.31 20.06 14.70
C ILE A 6 0.05 20.06 13.99
N VAL A 7 0.14 19.42 12.82
CA VAL A 7 1.37 19.38 12.02
C VAL A 7 1.78 20.79 11.57
N GLU A 8 0.84 21.60 11.12
CA GLU A 8 1.07 23.00 10.73
C GLU A 8 1.61 23.84 11.88
N ASN A 9 0.99 23.74 13.06
CA ASN A 9 1.44 24.45 14.25
C ASN A 9 2.86 24.01 14.69
N LEU A 10 3.14 22.71 14.66
CA LEU A 10 4.46 22.19 15.01
C LEU A 10 5.53 22.65 14.02
N THR A 11 5.24 22.56 12.71
CA THR A 11 6.16 23.01 11.66
C THR A 11 6.47 24.50 11.80
N SER A 12 5.45 25.33 11.94
CA SER A 12 5.59 26.79 12.13
C SER A 12 6.44 27.12 13.36
N ARG A 13 6.29 26.38 14.48
CA ARG A 13 7.11 26.57 15.68
C ARG A 13 8.56 26.15 15.50
N ILE A 14 8.82 25.09 14.73
CA ILE A 14 10.17 24.62 14.41
C ILE A 14 10.86 25.61 13.46
N GLU A 15 10.18 26.04 12.42
CA GLU A 15 10.67 27.02 11.45
C GLU A 15 11.03 28.34 12.12
N SER A 16 10.17 28.84 13.02
CA SER A 16 10.41 30.05 13.79
C SER A 16 11.64 29.95 14.70
N ARG A 17 11.91 28.76 15.27
CA ARG A 17 13.07 28.54 16.14
C ARG A 17 14.37 28.33 15.37
N ARG A 18 14.31 27.63 14.22
CA ARG A 18 15.49 27.30 13.40
C ARG A 18 15.81 28.35 12.35
N LYS A 19 14.91 29.31 12.09
CA LYS A 19 15.02 30.29 10.99
C LYS A 19 15.26 29.62 9.63
N ALA A 20 14.72 28.42 9.44
CA ALA A 20 14.86 27.64 8.23
C ALA A 20 13.51 26.99 7.89
N VAL A 21 13.18 26.95 6.61
CA VAL A 21 12.01 26.24 6.11
C VAL A 21 12.22 24.74 6.32
N VAL A 22 11.23 24.06 6.91
CA VAL A 22 11.24 22.61 7.05
C VAL A 22 10.59 22.01 5.81
N PRO A 23 11.32 21.34 4.92
CA PRO A 23 10.73 20.70 3.76
C PRO A 23 9.77 19.61 4.23
N ARG A 24 8.55 19.64 3.69
CA ARG A 24 7.56 18.59 3.88
C ARG A 24 7.64 17.65 2.69
N GLU A 25 7.93 16.41 2.96
CA GLU A 25 7.78 15.34 1.98
C GLU A 25 6.58 14.49 2.36
N THR A 26 5.57 14.45 1.50
CA THR A 26 4.43 13.55 1.59
C THR A 26 4.71 12.31 0.75
N ILE A 27 4.30 11.15 1.26
CA ILE A 27 4.32 9.91 0.48
C ILE A 27 2.97 9.82 -0.20
N GLU A 28 2.98 10.06 -1.51
CA GLU A 28 1.79 10.03 -2.35
C GLU A 28 2.13 9.31 -3.66
N LEU A 29 1.20 8.52 -4.17
CA LEU A 29 1.31 7.94 -5.49
C LEU A 29 0.98 9.03 -6.53
N ASP A 30 1.67 8.98 -7.64
CA ASP A 30 1.33 9.84 -8.78
C ASP A 30 -0.09 9.49 -9.25
N PRO A 31 -1.00 10.47 -9.45
CA PRO A 31 -2.32 10.21 -10.02
C PRO A 31 -2.29 9.48 -11.36
N ALA A 32 -1.18 9.65 -12.10
CA ALA A 32 -0.97 8.97 -13.37
C ALA A 32 -0.53 7.50 -13.23
N PHE A 33 -0.22 7.01 -12.02
CA PHE A 33 0.13 5.60 -11.82
C PHE A 33 -1.05 4.71 -12.18
N ASP A 34 -0.77 3.70 -13.00
CA ASP A 34 -1.74 2.67 -13.36
C ASP A 34 -1.94 1.62 -12.24
N SER A 35 -2.79 0.64 -12.47
CA SER A 35 -3.12 -0.42 -11.51
C SER A 35 -1.91 -1.27 -11.13
N ASP A 36 -1.03 -1.53 -12.10
CA ASP A 36 0.17 -2.35 -11.89
C ASP A 36 1.24 -1.58 -11.12
N GLU A 37 1.44 -0.30 -11.40
CA GLU A 37 2.35 0.57 -10.66
C GLU A 37 1.91 0.75 -9.20
N ARG A 38 0.60 0.93 -8.96
CA ARG A 38 0.01 1.00 -7.61
C ARG A 38 0.18 -0.31 -6.85
N THR A 39 -0.07 -1.44 -7.50
CA THR A 39 0.17 -2.77 -6.93
C THR A 39 1.66 -3.00 -6.66
N THR A 40 2.53 -2.57 -7.58
CA THR A 40 3.98 -2.65 -7.45
C THR A 40 4.49 -1.89 -6.23
N PHE A 41 3.91 -0.72 -5.92
CA PHE A 41 4.25 0.01 -4.70
C PHE A 41 4.08 -0.86 -3.45
N PHE A 42 2.92 -1.47 -3.24
CA PHE A 42 2.67 -2.31 -2.06
C PHE A 42 3.50 -3.58 -2.07
N THR A 43 3.64 -4.24 -3.22
CA THR A 43 4.44 -5.46 -3.34
C THR A 43 5.90 -5.22 -2.98
N ARG A 44 6.47 -4.12 -3.43
CA ARG A 44 7.85 -3.72 -3.12
C ARG A 44 7.99 -3.26 -1.68
N LEU A 45 7.03 -2.48 -1.15
CA LEU A 45 7.02 -2.05 0.24
C LEU A 45 7.15 -3.24 1.21
N ILE A 46 6.41 -4.32 0.98
CA ILE A 46 6.41 -5.48 1.86
C ILE A 46 7.59 -6.42 1.65
N SER A 47 8.21 -6.42 0.48
CA SER A 47 9.33 -7.31 0.14
C SER A 47 10.71 -6.68 0.33
N GLU A 48 10.80 -5.34 0.29
CA GLU A 48 12.09 -4.61 0.37
C GLU A 48 12.36 -3.97 1.74
N LEU A 49 11.59 -4.31 2.78
CA LEU A 49 11.78 -3.75 4.12
C LEU A 49 13.15 -4.22 4.70
N PRO A 50 14.11 -3.30 4.94
CA PRO A 50 15.45 -3.69 5.34
C PRO A 50 15.48 -4.45 6.67
N GLY A 51 16.19 -5.58 6.72
CA GLY A 51 16.30 -6.41 7.91
C GLY A 51 15.09 -7.33 8.18
N TYR A 52 14.13 -7.37 7.26
CA TYR A 52 12.93 -8.19 7.37
C TYR A 52 12.68 -8.99 6.09
N LYS A 53 12.08 -10.16 6.25
CA LYS A 53 11.63 -11.02 5.15
C LYS A 53 10.12 -11.18 5.24
N LEU A 54 9.43 -10.94 4.13
CA LEU A 54 7.99 -11.19 4.05
C LEU A 54 7.66 -12.62 4.47
N LYS A 55 6.75 -12.77 5.43
CA LYS A 55 6.24 -14.07 5.89
C LYS A 55 4.91 -14.40 5.25
N SER A 56 3.93 -13.53 5.45
CA SER A 56 2.58 -13.73 4.93
C SER A 56 1.83 -12.42 4.83
N VAL A 57 0.96 -12.29 3.84
CA VAL A 57 -0.03 -11.22 3.75
C VAL A 57 -1.33 -11.73 4.36
N THR A 58 -1.80 -11.06 5.41
CA THR A 58 -2.94 -11.51 6.23
C THR A 58 -4.24 -10.79 5.90
N ASN A 59 -4.16 -9.59 5.32
CA ASN A 59 -5.32 -8.85 4.82
C ASN A 59 -4.92 -8.00 3.63
N LEU A 60 -5.79 -7.95 2.65
CA LEU A 60 -5.61 -7.20 1.41
C LEU A 60 -6.91 -6.49 1.05
N ARG A 61 -6.86 -5.19 0.81
CA ARG A 61 -7.97 -4.45 0.19
C ARG A 61 -7.57 -4.03 -1.20
N ILE A 62 -8.46 -4.25 -2.14
CA ILE A 62 -8.27 -3.93 -3.55
C ILE A 62 -9.41 -3.08 -4.07
N SER A 63 -9.14 -2.28 -5.09
CA SER A 63 -10.12 -1.44 -5.78
C SER A 63 -9.98 -1.63 -7.29
N PRO A 64 -11.07 -1.51 -8.07
CA PRO A 64 -11.02 -1.55 -9.52
C PRO A 64 -10.36 -0.27 -10.06
N SER A 65 -9.68 -0.40 -11.20
CA SER A 65 -9.26 0.76 -11.98
C SER A 65 -10.44 1.29 -12.79
N ARG A 66 -10.63 2.60 -12.82
CA ARG A 66 -11.66 3.24 -13.67
C ARG A 66 -11.41 3.12 -15.18
N ARG A 67 -10.22 2.62 -15.58
CA ARG A 67 -9.86 2.48 -17.00
C ARG A 67 -10.42 1.23 -17.69
N SER A 68 -11.01 0.27 -16.96
CA SER A 68 -11.54 -0.96 -17.57
C SER A 68 -12.87 -0.77 -18.31
N ASP A 69 -13.48 0.42 -18.24
CA ASP A 69 -14.78 0.65 -18.87
C ASP A 69 -14.68 1.19 -20.31
N ALA A 70 -13.48 1.31 -20.89
CA ALA A 70 -13.28 1.99 -22.17
C ALA A 70 -12.79 1.12 -23.34
N GLU A 71 -12.41 -0.16 -23.12
CA GLU A 71 -11.87 -1.00 -24.21
C GLU A 71 -12.36 -2.46 -24.12
N THR A 72 -13.66 -2.68 -24.24
CA THR A 72 -14.19 -3.92 -24.80
C THR A 72 -15.15 -3.55 -25.92
N ASP A 73 -14.55 -3.17 -27.05
CA ASP A 73 -15.18 -3.15 -28.37
C ASP A 73 -15.33 -4.61 -28.85
N ASP A 74 -16.19 -5.37 -28.21
CA ASP A 74 -16.79 -6.57 -28.80
C ASP A 74 -18.29 -6.34 -28.82
N GLU A 75 -18.76 -6.01 -30.03
CA GLU A 75 -20.15 -5.81 -30.42
C GLU A 75 -20.97 -7.10 -30.19
N GLU A 76 -21.45 -7.31 -28.97
CA GLU A 76 -22.66 -8.09 -28.72
C GLU A 76 -23.71 -7.12 -28.20
N GLU A 77 -24.79 -7.00 -28.99
CA GLU A 77 -26.00 -6.23 -28.68
C GLU A 77 -26.66 -6.74 -27.39
N PHE A 78 -26.19 -6.25 -26.23
CA PHE A 78 -26.94 -6.31 -24.99
C PHE A 78 -27.45 -4.90 -24.66
N ASP A 79 -28.69 -4.87 -24.17
CA ASP A 79 -29.38 -3.63 -23.77
C ASP A 79 -28.48 -2.80 -22.79
N ASP A 80 -28.19 -1.55 -23.16
CA ASP A 80 -27.27 -0.68 -22.44
C ASP A 80 -27.64 -0.51 -20.96
N ASP A 81 -28.94 -0.58 -20.63
CA ASP A 81 -29.46 -0.47 -19.27
C ASP A 81 -29.12 -1.69 -18.39
N GLU A 82 -29.08 -2.89 -18.93
CA GLU A 82 -28.73 -4.12 -18.22
C GLU A 82 -27.20 -4.21 -17.98
N ARG A 83 -26.40 -3.74 -18.93
CA ARG A 83 -24.93 -3.64 -18.79
C ARG A 83 -24.52 -2.64 -17.71
N GLU A 84 -25.13 -1.46 -17.68
CA GLU A 84 -24.88 -0.46 -16.65
C GLU A 84 -25.32 -0.94 -15.26
N ALA A 85 -26.42 -1.66 -15.14
CA ALA A 85 -26.89 -2.21 -13.88
C ALA A 85 -25.96 -3.33 -13.38
N ALA A 86 -25.55 -4.26 -14.24
CA ALA A 86 -24.60 -5.33 -13.89
C ALA A 86 -23.21 -4.78 -13.51
N ASN A 87 -22.72 -3.77 -14.22
CA ASN A 87 -21.45 -3.12 -13.90
C ASN A 87 -21.54 -2.32 -12.59
N ARG A 88 -22.66 -1.64 -12.29
CA ARG A 88 -22.87 -0.97 -11.02
C ARG A 88 -22.96 -1.93 -9.84
N GLU A 89 -23.66 -3.05 -9.97
CA GLU A 89 -23.72 -4.08 -8.95
C GLU A 89 -22.36 -4.73 -8.72
N MET A 90 -21.62 -5.04 -9.78
CA MET A 90 -20.28 -5.61 -9.69
C MET A 90 -19.28 -4.63 -9.08
N LEU A 91 -19.32 -3.34 -9.41
CA LEU A 91 -18.51 -2.28 -8.81
C LEU A 91 -18.84 -2.06 -7.33
N VAL A 92 -20.11 -2.16 -6.94
CA VAL A 92 -20.52 -2.05 -5.53
C VAL A 92 -20.03 -3.24 -4.71
N ILE A 93 -20.12 -4.46 -5.23
CA ILE A 93 -19.67 -5.68 -4.56
C ILE A 93 -18.14 -5.66 -4.37
N VAL A 94 -17.40 -5.20 -5.37
CA VAL A 94 -15.94 -5.26 -5.32
C VAL A 94 -15.29 -4.10 -4.57
N ARG A 95 -15.94 -2.95 -4.43
CA ARG A 95 -15.46 -1.84 -3.58
C ARG A 95 -15.27 -2.23 -2.11
N SER A 96 -15.86 -3.30 -1.65
CA SER A 96 -15.80 -3.78 -0.26
C SER A 96 -15.04 -5.10 -0.09
N MET A 97 -14.33 -5.60 -1.09
CA MET A 97 -13.66 -6.89 -1.00
C MET A 97 -12.36 -6.78 -0.20
N ALA A 98 -12.38 -7.27 1.02
CA ALA A 98 -11.20 -7.55 1.82
C ALA A 98 -10.91 -9.06 1.75
N LEU A 99 -9.76 -9.43 1.23
CA LEU A 99 -9.27 -10.80 1.27
C LEU A 99 -8.54 -11.01 2.59
N THR A 100 -8.92 -12.06 3.34
CA THR A 100 -8.29 -12.42 4.61
C THR A 100 -7.80 -13.86 4.52
N GLY A 101 -6.55 -14.12 4.90
CA GLY A 101 -5.97 -15.45 4.84
C GLY A 101 -4.45 -15.42 4.85
N GLU A 102 -3.82 -16.58 4.65
CA GLU A 102 -2.37 -16.68 4.44
C GLU A 102 -2.07 -16.78 2.95
N ASN A 103 -0.94 -16.20 2.52
CA ASN A 103 -0.47 -16.21 1.12
C ASN A 103 -1.45 -15.59 0.09
N LEU A 104 -2.20 -14.58 0.49
CA LEU A 104 -3.22 -13.93 -0.37
C LEU A 104 -2.69 -13.48 -1.73
N MET A 105 -1.42 -13.05 -1.81
CA MET A 105 -0.79 -12.63 -3.07
C MET A 105 -0.66 -13.77 -4.10
N ALA A 106 -0.68 -15.01 -3.66
CA ALA A 106 -0.59 -16.20 -4.51
C ALA A 106 -1.97 -16.84 -4.77
N SER A 107 -3.04 -16.33 -4.17
CA SER A 107 -4.39 -16.90 -4.36
C SER A 107 -4.90 -16.69 -5.78
N GLU A 108 -5.66 -17.66 -6.29
CA GLU A 108 -6.25 -17.58 -7.63
C GLU A 108 -7.22 -16.41 -7.75
N GLU A 109 -7.97 -16.14 -6.68
CA GLU A 109 -8.94 -15.05 -6.60
C GLU A 109 -8.23 -13.69 -6.77
N TYR A 110 -7.12 -13.45 -6.03
CA TYR A 110 -6.35 -12.23 -6.17
C TYR A 110 -5.75 -12.10 -7.58
N GLN A 111 -5.18 -13.17 -8.12
CA GLN A 111 -4.60 -13.15 -9.47
C GLN A 111 -5.66 -12.88 -10.55
N ALA A 112 -6.87 -13.44 -10.40
CA ALA A 112 -7.98 -13.17 -11.31
C ALA A 112 -8.42 -11.70 -11.25
N LEU A 113 -8.51 -11.12 -10.05
CA LEU A 113 -8.88 -9.72 -9.87
C LEU A 113 -7.79 -8.77 -10.43
N ARG A 114 -6.51 -9.10 -10.21
CA ARG A 114 -5.39 -8.33 -10.79
C ARG A 114 -5.46 -8.30 -12.33
N LYS A 115 -5.75 -9.42 -12.99
CA LYS A 115 -5.93 -9.49 -14.45
C LYS A 115 -7.09 -8.62 -14.95
N ARG A 116 -8.07 -8.33 -14.08
CA ARG A 116 -9.20 -7.41 -14.37
C ARG A 116 -8.91 -5.95 -14.04
N GLY A 117 -7.63 -5.59 -13.78
CA GLY A 117 -7.21 -4.23 -13.48
C GLY A 117 -7.46 -3.77 -12.04
N PHE A 118 -7.69 -4.71 -11.10
CA PHE A 118 -7.75 -4.35 -9.68
C PHE A 118 -6.37 -4.11 -9.10
N TYR A 119 -6.25 -3.11 -8.24
CA TYR A 119 -5.01 -2.74 -7.57
C TYR A 119 -5.16 -2.68 -6.05
N ILE A 120 -4.04 -2.84 -5.36
CA ILE A 120 -3.98 -2.83 -3.91
C ILE A 120 -4.13 -1.39 -3.40
N THR A 121 -5.00 -1.20 -2.41
CA THR A 121 -5.19 0.08 -1.70
C THR A 121 -4.80 0.00 -0.22
N SER A 122 -4.79 -1.21 0.34
CA SER A 122 -4.40 -1.46 1.73
C SER A 122 -3.86 -2.88 1.88
N ILE A 123 -2.83 -3.03 2.69
CA ILE A 123 -2.18 -4.32 2.95
C ILE A 123 -1.83 -4.47 4.42
N THR A 124 -2.04 -5.68 4.94
CA THR A 124 -1.57 -6.08 6.28
C THR A 124 -0.74 -7.35 6.14
N TRP A 125 0.45 -7.36 6.72
CA TRP A 125 1.38 -8.48 6.55
C TRP A 125 2.20 -8.74 7.80
N ARG A 126 2.78 -9.92 7.86
CA ARG A 126 3.83 -10.29 8.82
C ARG A 126 5.17 -10.35 8.11
N ALA A 127 6.20 -9.87 8.77
CA ALA A 127 7.57 -9.95 8.29
C ALA A 127 8.45 -10.56 9.39
N ASP A 128 9.26 -11.55 9.05
CA ASP A 128 10.20 -12.17 9.97
C ASP A 128 11.49 -11.34 9.99
N GLN A 129 11.94 -10.91 11.18
CA GLN A 129 13.23 -10.24 11.34
C GLN A 129 14.38 -11.20 11.00
N THR A 130 15.35 -10.75 10.20
CA THR A 130 16.45 -11.61 9.72
C THR A 130 17.61 -11.73 10.71
N SER A 131 17.60 -10.96 11.80
CA SER A 131 18.59 -10.99 12.88
C SER A 131 17.93 -11.11 14.24
N ILE A 132 18.71 -11.42 15.26
CA ILE A 132 18.23 -11.47 16.66
C ILE A 132 17.55 -10.12 17.01
N PRO A 133 16.36 -10.14 17.62
CA PRO A 133 15.70 -11.29 18.29
C PRO A 133 14.86 -12.21 17.40
N TYR A 134 14.84 -12.06 16.07
CA TYR A 134 14.03 -12.80 15.10
C TYR A 134 12.52 -12.63 15.28
N ASP A 135 12.10 -11.58 15.94
CA ASP A 135 10.70 -11.28 16.17
C ASP A 135 9.97 -10.99 14.83
N ALA A 136 8.66 -11.15 14.81
CA ALA A 136 7.87 -10.92 13.61
C ALA A 136 6.84 -9.81 13.83
N PRO A 137 7.11 -8.58 13.36
CA PRO A 137 6.12 -7.52 13.38
C PRO A 137 4.94 -7.83 12.43
N HIS A 138 3.75 -7.45 12.89
CA HIS A 138 2.52 -7.41 12.12
C HIS A 138 2.24 -5.96 11.73
N LEU A 139 2.36 -5.68 10.46
CA LEU A 139 2.40 -4.34 9.89
C LEU A 139 1.18 -4.09 9.02
N HIS A 140 0.81 -2.83 8.88
CA HIS A 140 -0.28 -2.39 8.03
C HIS A 140 0.10 -1.11 7.30
N ALA A 141 -0.28 -1.00 6.03
CA ALA A 141 -0.14 0.21 5.23
C ALA A 141 -1.36 0.39 4.31
N GLU A 142 -1.77 1.63 4.14
CA GLU A 142 -2.89 2.02 3.26
C GLU A 142 -2.75 3.44 2.76
N PHE A 143 -3.43 3.78 1.67
CA PHE A 143 -3.74 5.15 1.31
C PHE A 143 -5.14 5.48 1.81
N ALA A 144 -5.32 6.64 2.47
CA ALA A 144 -6.62 7.08 2.98
C ALA A 144 -7.62 7.28 1.84
N ASP A 145 -7.12 7.84 0.74
CA ASP A 145 -7.80 7.84 -0.55
C ASP A 145 -7.03 6.89 -1.48
N GLY A 146 -7.54 5.67 -1.60
CA GLY A 146 -6.91 4.64 -2.42
C GLY A 146 -6.97 4.95 -3.90
N GLU A 147 -7.96 5.72 -4.35
CA GLU A 147 -8.12 6.11 -5.74
C GLU A 147 -7.16 7.25 -6.11
N ALA A 148 -7.08 8.29 -5.29
CA ALA A 148 -6.11 9.37 -5.48
C ALA A 148 -4.67 8.97 -5.13
N GLY A 149 -4.48 7.88 -4.37
CA GLY A 149 -3.16 7.48 -3.88
C GLY A 149 -2.56 8.43 -2.85
N THR A 150 -3.42 9.14 -2.10
CA THR A 150 -3.01 10.16 -1.13
C THR A 150 -3.28 9.75 0.31
N GLY A 151 -2.61 10.43 1.24
CA GLY A 151 -2.78 10.19 2.66
C GLY A 151 -2.22 8.84 3.11
N PHE A 152 -0.97 8.53 2.75
CA PHE A 152 -0.30 7.32 3.17
C PHE A 152 -0.31 7.16 4.68
N LYS A 153 -0.79 6.01 5.14
CA LYS A 153 -0.87 5.62 6.55
C LYS A 153 -0.22 4.27 6.74
N TYR A 154 0.45 4.11 7.86
CA TYR A 154 1.04 2.85 8.26
C TYR A 154 0.94 2.67 9.78
N SER A 155 0.93 1.42 10.23
CA SER A 155 0.88 1.11 11.66
C SER A 155 1.50 -0.24 11.96
N VAL A 156 2.05 -0.36 13.18
CA VAL A 156 2.46 -1.63 13.78
C VAL A 156 1.28 -2.16 14.57
N LYS A 157 0.69 -3.26 14.11
CA LYS A 157 -0.45 -3.92 14.78
C LYS A 157 -0.01 -4.70 16.02
N GLY A 158 1.24 -5.18 16.04
CA GLY A 158 1.85 -5.89 17.15
C GLY A 158 3.08 -6.65 16.70
N ILE A 159 3.73 -7.34 17.64
CA ILE A 159 4.95 -8.11 17.41
C ILE A 159 4.78 -9.52 17.97
N TYR A 160 4.98 -10.53 17.16
CA TYR A 160 5.07 -11.93 17.58
C TYR A 160 6.51 -12.20 17.99
N ARG A 161 6.72 -12.61 19.24
CA ARG A 161 8.06 -12.96 19.73
C ARG A 161 8.48 -14.32 19.23
N PHE A 162 9.75 -14.42 18.87
CA PHE A 162 10.38 -15.70 18.56
C PHE A 162 11.04 -16.25 19.83
N GLN A 163 10.54 -17.37 20.34
CA GLN A 163 11.03 -18.00 21.57
C GLN A 163 11.09 -19.51 21.37
N GLU A 164 12.20 -20.13 21.77
CA GLU A 164 12.38 -21.60 21.70
C GLU A 164 12.09 -22.21 20.31
N GLY A 165 12.42 -21.48 19.24
CA GLY A 165 12.22 -21.94 17.86
C GLY A 165 10.83 -21.70 17.27
N VAL A 166 9.90 -21.10 18.02
CA VAL A 166 8.53 -20.84 17.57
C VAL A 166 8.08 -19.41 17.87
N TYR A 167 7.12 -18.92 17.09
CA TYR A 167 6.48 -17.65 17.36
C TYR A 167 5.38 -17.79 18.39
N THR A 168 5.20 -16.75 19.21
CA THR A 168 4.06 -16.66 20.13
C THR A 168 2.74 -16.68 19.35
N LYS A 169 1.69 -17.27 19.92
CA LYS A 169 0.35 -17.33 19.31
C LYS A 169 -0.32 -15.95 19.21
N THR A 170 -0.01 -15.06 20.15
CA THR A 170 -0.56 -13.71 20.22
C THR A 170 0.55 -12.68 20.04
N ALA A 171 0.26 -11.63 19.29
CA ALA A 171 1.15 -10.49 19.17
C ALA A 171 1.04 -9.62 20.43
N ARG A 172 2.18 -9.12 20.92
CA ARG A 172 2.22 -8.08 21.94
C ARG A 172 2.20 -6.68 21.27
N PRO A 173 1.83 -5.63 21.98
CA PRO A 173 2.07 -4.28 21.53
C PRO A 173 3.59 -4.02 21.31
N ALA A 174 3.92 -3.27 20.28
CA ALA A 174 5.28 -2.75 20.11
C ALA A 174 5.55 -1.68 21.17
N ASP A 175 6.75 -1.67 21.74
CA ASP A 175 7.19 -0.55 22.56
C ASP A 175 7.51 0.70 21.69
N ASP A 176 7.80 1.83 22.32
CA ASP A 176 8.00 3.10 21.60
C ASP A 176 9.22 3.06 20.69
N SER A 177 10.31 2.44 21.13
CA SER A 177 11.56 2.32 20.36
C SER A 177 11.40 1.41 19.15
N GLU A 178 10.73 0.26 19.32
CA GLU A 178 10.39 -0.66 18.23
C GLU A 178 9.48 0.01 17.21
N ARG A 179 8.50 0.76 17.69
CA ARG A 179 7.53 1.48 16.85
C ARG A 179 8.22 2.56 16.04
N GLU A 180 9.07 3.37 16.67
CA GLU A 180 9.83 4.42 16.01
C GLU A 180 10.76 3.84 14.94
N SER A 181 11.49 2.77 15.26
CA SER A 181 12.37 2.08 14.31
C SER A 181 11.60 1.53 13.11
N LEU A 182 10.48 0.83 13.34
CA LEU A 182 9.66 0.27 12.27
C LEU A 182 9.01 1.36 11.42
N TYR A 183 8.58 2.46 12.01
CA TYR A 183 8.02 3.60 11.27
C TYR A 183 9.07 4.24 10.37
N GLY A 184 10.29 4.46 10.87
CA GLY A 184 11.40 4.97 10.07
C GLY A 184 11.73 4.08 8.87
N LEU A 185 11.74 2.75 9.07
CA LEU A 185 11.97 1.79 7.99
C LEU A 185 10.84 1.79 6.95
N LEU A 186 9.59 1.79 7.39
CA LEU A 186 8.42 1.82 6.51
C LEU A 186 8.41 3.10 5.67
N GLU A 187 8.66 4.23 6.29
CA GLU A 187 8.69 5.54 5.62
C GLU A 187 9.83 5.62 4.60
N ALA A 188 11.04 5.23 4.98
CA ALA A 188 12.20 5.24 4.08
C ALA A 188 11.98 4.30 2.88
N THR A 189 11.44 3.09 3.12
CA THR A 189 11.15 2.13 2.07
C THR A 189 10.07 2.65 1.12
N ALA A 190 8.98 3.21 1.66
CA ALA A 190 7.90 3.76 0.85
C ALA A 190 8.37 4.92 -0.04
N ARG A 191 9.17 5.86 0.49
CA ARG A 191 9.77 6.96 -0.29
C ARG A 191 10.67 6.45 -1.40
N LYS A 192 11.55 5.49 -1.10
CA LYS A 192 12.42 4.85 -2.08
C LYS A 192 11.60 4.22 -3.21
N VAL A 193 10.60 3.42 -2.88
CA VAL A 193 9.78 2.71 -3.86
C VAL A 193 9.03 3.69 -4.77
N VAL A 194 8.38 4.72 -4.21
CA VAL A 194 7.68 5.74 -5.02
C VAL A 194 8.65 6.43 -6.00
N LYS A 195 9.83 6.79 -5.52
CA LYS A 195 10.85 7.45 -6.35
C LYS A 195 11.26 6.55 -7.52
N GLU A 196 11.56 5.28 -7.25
CA GLU A 196 12.02 4.34 -8.28
C GLU A 196 10.93 4.01 -9.30
N ILE A 197 9.65 3.91 -8.89
CA ILE A 197 8.54 3.72 -9.84
C ILE A 197 8.43 4.95 -10.77
N ARG A 198 8.55 6.17 -10.25
CA ARG A 198 8.55 7.40 -11.06
C ARG A 198 9.71 7.44 -12.04
N GLU A 199 10.90 7.03 -11.63
CA GLU A 199 12.09 6.99 -12.50
C GLU A 199 11.92 5.99 -13.65
N VAL A 200 11.41 4.79 -13.39
CA VAL A 200 11.13 3.78 -14.42
C VAL A 200 10.10 4.30 -15.42
N ARG A 201 9.03 4.93 -14.95
CA ARG A 201 8.00 5.51 -15.81
C ARG A 201 8.56 6.63 -16.69
N ALA A 202 9.38 7.52 -16.14
CA ALA A 202 10.00 8.61 -16.90
C ALA A 202 10.92 8.08 -18.00
N GLN A 203 11.64 6.99 -17.75
CA GLN A 203 12.49 6.34 -18.75
C GLN A 203 11.67 5.71 -19.87
N ALA A 204 10.56 5.04 -19.55
CA ALA A 204 9.67 4.45 -20.55
C ALA A 204 9.06 5.51 -21.47
N SER A 205 8.60 6.64 -20.92
CA SER A 205 8.02 7.74 -21.69
C SER A 205 9.04 8.46 -22.58
N GLY A 206 10.33 8.46 -22.21
CA GLY A 206 11.42 9.08 -23.00
C GLY A 206 11.89 8.22 -24.18
N SER A 207 11.61 6.91 -24.19
CA SER A 207 12.02 5.99 -25.25
C SER A 207 11.03 5.92 -26.44
N GLU A 208 9.82 6.41 -26.29
CA GLU A 208 8.78 6.41 -27.35
C GLU A 208 8.83 7.68 -28.24
N GLY A 209 9.69 8.65 -27.91
CA GLY A 209 9.80 9.95 -28.63
C GLY A 209 11.06 10.12 -29.46
N GLY A 210 11.81 9.05 -29.78
CA GLY A 210 13.06 9.09 -30.54
C GLY A 210 12.94 8.50 -31.95
#